data_e80828c3dedf3b36cc8f34209ac2d2ca
#
_entry.id   e80828c3dedf3b36cc8f34209ac2d2ca
#
_cell.length_a   1.000
_cell.length_b   1.000
_cell.length_c   1.000
_cell.angle_alpha   90.00
_cell.angle_beta   90.00
_cell.angle_gamma   90.00
#
_symmetry.space_group_name_H-M   'P 1'
#
loop_
_entity.id
_entity.type
_entity.pdbx_description
1 polymer ?
#
loop_
_entity_poly.entity_id
_entity_poly.type
_entity_poly.pdbx_seq_one_letter_code
_entity_poly.pdbx_strand_id
1 'polypeptide(L)'
;MIIWSTKLFLGDSIKEKKLKKIRKKIEKPDKIRFGAHLITLNTNGSDLLDIYNIMFFPAKHFKKKDYDVKIVGVAGGADEAQELAGGMIARFLKEGFPLTPDGIRGYFKECF
;
A
#
# COMPACT_ATOMS: atom_id res chain seq x y z
N MET A 1 -11.15 -6.86 -3.85
CA MET A 1 -11.04 -7.06 -2.38
C MET A 1 -9.79 -6.37 -1.86
N ILE A 2 -9.89 -5.70 -0.72
CA ILE A 2 -8.74 -5.04 -0.10
C ILE A 2 -8.05 -6.02 0.84
N ILE A 3 -6.78 -6.30 0.61
CA ILE A 3 -6.00 -7.24 1.39
C ILE A 3 -4.80 -6.49 2.00
N TRP A 4 -4.65 -6.58 3.32
CA TRP A 4 -3.55 -5.93 4.03
C TRP A 4 -2.40 -6.91 4.22
N SER A 5 -1.20 -6.47 3.91
CA SER A 5 0.00 -7.26 4.17
C SER A 5 0.18 -7.47 5.68
N THR A 6 0.61 -8.66 6.08
CA THR A 6 0.99 -8.91 7.47
C THR A 6 2.26 -8.14 7.83
N LYS A 7 3.08 -7.80 6.84
CA LYS A 7 4.29 -6.99 6.98
C LYS A 7 4.04 -5.64 6.31
N LEU A 8 3.58 -4.67 7.08
CA LEU A 8 3.21 -3.34 6.60
C LEU A 8 4.35 -2.35 6.84
N PHE A 9 4.75 -1.64 5.77
CA PHE A 9 5.68 -0.54 5.89
C PHE A 9 4.91 0.73 6.24
N LEU A 10 5.36 1.45 7.26
CA LEU A 10 4.68 2.64 7.75
C LEU A 10 5.59 3.85 7.68
N GLY A 11 5.07 4.96 7.18
CA GLY A 11 5.73 6.26 7.27
C GLY A 11 5.82 6.72 8.72
N ASP A 12 6.73 7.65 9.01
CA ASP A 12 7.01 8.10 10.37
C ASP A 12 5.79 8.73 11.04
N SER A 13 4.90 9.35 10.26
CA SER A 13 3.70 9.98 10.81
C SER A 13 2.58 8.98 11.12
N ILE A 14 2.71 7.72 10.69
CA ILE A 14 1.67 6.72 10.88
C ILE A 14 1.95 5.92 12.14
N LYS A 15 1.24 6.24 13.20
CA LYS A 15 1.27 5.49 14.45
C LYS A 15 0.15 4.46 14.47
N GLU A 16 0.22 3.51 15.37
CA GLU A 16 -0.73 2.40 15.48
C GLU A 16 -2.18 2.87 15.53
N LYS A 17 -2.45 3.90 16.30
CA LYS A 17 -3.80 4.45 16.47
C LYS A 17 -4.33 5.00 15.15
N LYS A 18 -3.51 5.73 14.40
CA LYS A 18 -3.89 6.28 13.10
C LYS A 18 -4.09 5.16 12.07
N LEU A 19 -3.24 4.14 12.11
CA LEU A 19 -3.38 2.98 11.22
C LEU A 19 -4.71 2.27 11.42
N LYS A 20 -5.14 2.07 12.66
CA LYS A 20 -6.44 1.49 12.96
C LYS A 20 -7.58 2.29 12.37
N LYS A 21 -7.51 3.63 12.47
CA LYS A 21 -8.52 4.51 11.87
C LYS A 21 -8.56 4.40 10.36
N ILE A 22 -7.39 4.36 9.72
CA ILE A 22 -7.28 4.21 8.27
C ILE A 22 -7.90 2.89 7.82
N ARG A 23 -7.59 1.79 8.50
CA ARG A 23 -8.12 0.47 8.18
C ARG A 23 -9.66 0.42 8.26
N LYS A 24 -10.22 1.08 9.26
CA LYS A 24 -11.69 1.17 9.39
C LYS A 24 -12.32 2.01 8.29
N LYS A 25 -11.71 3.16 7.97
CA LYS A 25 -12.29 4.13 7.03
C LYS A 25 -12.21 3.66 5.58
N ILE A 26 -11.19 2.92 5.21
CA ILE A 26 -11.03 2.46 3.83
C ILE A 26 -12.15 1.49 3.41
N GLU A 27 -12.73 0.79 4.36
CA GLU A 27 -13.88 -0.10 4.12
C GLU A 27 -15.20 0.65 4.00
N LYS A 28 -15.24 1.93 4.45
CA LYS A 28 -16.40 2.81 4.37
C LYS A 28 -15.98 4.14 3.75
N PRO A 29 -15.79 4.19 2.42
CA PRO A 29 -15.15 5.33 1.75
C PRO A 29 -15.92 6.64 1.78
N ASP A 30 -17.18 6.64 2.19
CA ASP A 30 -18.05 7.81 2.05
C ASP A 30 -17.69 8.99 2.96
N LYS A 31 -16.75 8.84 3.90
CA LYS A 31 -16.44 9.87 4.89
C LYS A 31 -14.96 9.93 5.28
N ILE A 32 -14.06 9.72 4.32
CA ILE A 32 -12.63 9.86 4.61
C ILE A 32 -12.28 11.34 4.64
N ARG A 33 -11.91 11.84 5.82
CA ARG A 33 -11.62 13.27 6.04
C ARG A 33 -10.19 13.55 6.47
N PHE A 34 -9.29 12.57 6.39
CA PHE A 34 -7.90 12.78 6.76
C PHE A 34 -6.98 12.36 5.61
N GLY A 35 -5.83 13.02 5.53
CA GLY A 35 -4.84 12.70 4.51
C GLY A 35 -4.06 11.46 4.87
N ALA A 36 -3.99 10.53 3.95
CA ALA A 36 -3.11 9.38 4.00
C ALA A 36 -2.87 8.88 2.59
N HIS A 37 -1.76 8.19 2.39
CA HIS A 37 -1.42 7.57 1.11
C HIS A 37 -1.17 6.09 1.32
N LEU A 38 -1.69 5.29 0.41
CA LEU A 38 -1.54 3.84 0.43
C LEU A 38 -0.54 3.42 -0.62
N ILE A 39 0.36 2.52 -0.26
CA ILE A 39 1.28 1.89 -1.20
C ILE A 39 0.79 0.47 -1.43
N THR A 40 0.56 0.12 -2.70
CA THR A 40 -0.01 -1.17 -3.08
C THR A 40 0.89 -1.86 -4.10
N LEU A 41 0.77 -3.19 -4.17
CA LEU A 41 1.39 -3.93 -5.26
C LEU A 41 0.64 -3.65 -6.55
N ASN A 42 1.40 -3.44 -7.63
CA ASN A 42 0.79 -3.20 -8.93
C ASN A 42 0.15 -4.47 -9.47
N THR A 43 -1.11 -4.38 -9.88
CA THR A 43 -1.87 -5.52 -10.39
C THR A 43 -1.67 -5.74 -11.88
N ASN A 44 -1.24 -4.71 -12.61
CA ASN A 44 -1.08 -4.78 -14.06
C ASN A 44 0.28 -5.32 -14.51
N GLY A 45 1.21 -5.50 -13.58
CA GLY A 45 2.53 -6.02 -13.88
C GLY A 45 3.47 -5.05 -14.60
N SER A 46 3.06 -3.79 -14.78
CA SER A 46 3.86 -2.78 -15.49
C SER A 46 4.73 -1.93 -14.56
N ASP A 47 4.25 -1.67 -13.34
CA ASP A 47 4.96 -0.88 -12.34
C ASP A 47 5.30 -1.73 -11.13
N LEU A 48 6.24 -1.26 -10.31
CA LEU A 48 6.64 -1.98 -9.10
C LEU A 48 5.65 -1.80 -7.96
N LEU A 49 5.28 -0.55 -7.71
CA LEU A 49 4.35 -0.17 -6.63
C LEU A 49 3.45 0.93 -7.13
N ASP A 50 2.23 0.98 -6.61
CA ASP A 50 1.31 2.08 -6.85
C ASP A 50 1.13 2.88 -5.56
N ILE A 51 0.95 4.19 -5.69
CA ILE A 51 0.68 5.09 -4.57
C ILE A 51 -0.69 5.73 -4.80
N TYR A 52 -1.60 5.56 -3.84
CA TYR A 52 -2.93 6.15 -3.90
C TYR A 52 -3.16 7.11 -2.74
N ASN A 53 -3.70 8.29 -3.05
CA ASN A 53 -4.27 9.14 -2.01
C ASN A 53 -5.57 8.51 -1.53
N ILE A 54 -5.71 8.32 -0.22
CA ILE A 54 -6.88 7.64 0.36
C ILE A 54 -8.21 8.34 0.02
N MET A 55 -8.19 9.66 -0.15
CA MET A 55 -9.39 10.44 -0.51
C MET A 55 -9.89 10.11 -1.92
N PHE A 56 -9.00 9.68 -2.80
CA PHE A 56 -9.30 9.31 -4.17
C PHE A 56 -9.19 7.82 -4.42
N PHE A 57 -9.06 7.04 -3.35
CA PHE A 57 -8.91 5.60 -3.47
C PHE A 57 -10.19 5.00 -4.04
N PRO A 58 -10.10 4.30 -5.19
CA PRO A 58 -11.30 3.78 -5.86
C PRO A 58 -11.80 2.49 -5.21
N ALA A 59 -12.15 2.57 -3.92
CA ALA A 59 -12.58 1.40 -3.15
C ALA A 59 -13.77 0.68 -3.78
N LYS A 60 -14.64 1.43 -4.48
CA LYS A 60 -15.78 0.83 -5.17
C LYS A 60 -15.37 -0.11 -6.30
N HIS A 61 -14.25 0.19 -6.98
CA HIS A 61 -13.73 -0.67 -8.03
C HIS A 61 -13.10 -1.95 -7.47
N PHE A 62 -12.62 -1.89 -6.24
CA PHE A 62 -11.91 -3.00 -5.61
C PHE A 62 -12.82 -3.90 -4.75
N LYS A 63 -14.09 -3.54 -4.61
CA LYS A 63 -15.09 -4.41 -4.01
C LYS A 63 -15.59 -5.50 -4.97
N LYS A 64 -15.31 -5.35 -6.26
CA LYS A 64 -15.62 -6.39 -7.24
C LYS A 64 -14.65 -7.57 -7.03
N LYS A 65 -15.18 -8.78 -7.10
CA LYS A 65 -14.46 -10.02 -6.83
C LYS A 65 -13.21 -10.24 -7.70
N ASP A 66 -13.06 -9.46 -8.78
CA ASP A 66 -12.01 -9.68 -9.77
C ASP A 66 -10.74 -8.88 -9.50
N TYR A 67 -10.73 -8.02 -8.48
CA TYR A 67 -9.57 -7.19 -8.16
C TYR A 67 -9.18 -7.29 -6.70
N ASP A 68 -7.98 -7.80 -6.46
CA ASP A 68 -7.38 -7.76 -5.14
C ASP A 68 -6.41 -6.58 -5.07
N VAL A 69 -6.64 -5.67 -4.13
CA VAL A 69 -5.71 -4.59 -3.82
C VAL A 69 -4.89 -5.01 -2.61
N LYS A 70 -3.62 -5.23 -2.84
CA LYS A 70 -2.69 -5.67 -1.79
C LYS A 70 -1.95 -4.47 -1.23
N ILE A 71 -2.34 -4.03 -0.05
CA ILE A 71 -1.76 -2.86 0.62
C ILE A 71 -0.52 -3.29 1.38
N VAL A 72 0.61 -2.69 1.06
CA VAL A 72 1.92 -3.02 1.64
C VAL A 72 2.54 -1.86 2.41
N GLY A 73 2.00 -0.65 2.26
CA GLY A 73 2.52 0.51 2.98
C GLY A 73 1.47 1.59 3.18
N VAL A 74 1.67 2.39 4.21
CA VAL A 74 0.81 3.54 4.53
C VAL A 74 1.70 4.71 4.93
N ALA A 75 1.40 5.89 4.38
CA ALA A 75 2.14 7.13 4.68
C ALA A 75 1.17 8.27 4.93
N GLY A 76 1.63 9.33 5.60
CA GLY A 76 0.80 10.46 5.99
C GLY A 76 0.60 11.52 4.90
N GLY A 77 1.42 11.51 3.86
CA GLY A 77 1.33 12.48 2.77
C GLY A 77 2.08 12.00 1.55
N ALA A 78 1.99 12.76 0.45
CA ALA A 78 2.59 12.39 -0.82
C ALA A 78 4.11 12.25 -0.74
N ASP A 79 4.79 13.22 -0.11
CA ASP A 79 6.25 13.20 0.02
C ASP A 79 6.70 12.04 0.91
N GLU A 80 6.01 11.82 2.02
CA GLU A 80 6.30 10.70 2.91
C GLU A 80 6.08 9.36 2.20
N ALA A 81 5.03 9.26 1.37
CA ALA A 81 4.76 8.07 0.59
C ALA A 81 5.88 7.77 -0.41
N GLN A 82 6.40 8.79 -1.09
CA GLN A 82 7.51 8.64 -2.02
C GLN A 82 8.79 8.21 -1.30
N GLU A 83 9.09 8.81 -0.16
CA GLU A 83 10.23 8.42 0.66
C GLU A 83 10.09 6.98 1.16
N LEU A 84 8.90 6.61 1.61
CA LEU A 84 8.62 5.25 2.08
C LEU A 84 8.79 4.24 0.94
N ALA A 85 8.23 4.51 -0.23
CA ALA A 85 8.36 3.65 -1.40
C ALA A 85 9.82 3.50 -1.82
N GLY A 86 10.58 4.59 -1.82
CA GLY A 86 12.02 4.56 -2.12
C GLY A 86 12.80 3.69 -1.13
N GLY A 87 12.48 3.81 0.15
CA GLY A 87 13.08 2.98 1.20
C GLY A 87 12.73 1.51 1.05
N MET A 88 11.50 1.22 0.66
CA MET A 88 11.06 -0.15 0.37
C MET A 88 11.85 -0.77 -0.78
N ILE A 89 12.00 -0.02 -1.87
CA ILE A 89 12.76 -0.47 -3.04
C ILE A 89 14.22 -0.74 -2.68
N ALA A 90 14.85 0.16 -1.91
CA ALA A 90 16.21 -0.03 -1.43
C ALA A 90 16.33 -1.29 -0.59
N ARG A 91 15.34 -1.58 0.23
CA ARG A 91 15.32 -2.79 1.05
C ARG A 91 15.17 -4.06 0.21
N PHE A 92 14.32 -4.03 -0.82
CA PHE A 92 14.18 -5.16 -1.73
C PHE A 92 15.52 -5.50 -2.39
N LEU A 93 16.23 -4.49 -2.89
CA LEU A 93 17.56 -4.66 -3.47
C LEU A 93 18.55 -5.23 -2.47
N LYS A 94 18.58 -4.69 -1.24
CA LYS A 94 19.49 -5.13 -0.19
C LYS A 94 19.26 -6.61 0.16
N GLU A 95 18.01 -7.06 0.12
CA GLU A 95 17.65 -8.43 0.45
C GLU A 95 17.72 -9.37 -0.78
N GLY A 96 18.18 -8.87 -1.93
CA GLY A 96 18.44 -9.67 -3.11
C GLY A 96 17.24 -9.91 -4.02
N PHE A 97 16.17 -9.13 -3.88
CA PHE A 97 15.00 -9.26 -4.75
C PHE A 97 15.16 -8.41 -6.01
N PRO A 98 14.88 -8.96 -7.20
CA PRO A 98 14.92 -8.18 -8.44
C PRO A 98 13.88 -7.06 -8.42
N LEU A 99 14.22 -5.90 -9.03
CA LEU A 99 13.28 -4.79 -9.19
C LEU A 99 12.39 -5.03 -10.41
N THR A 100 11.62 -6.08 -10.34
CA THR A 100 10.60 -6.45 -11.31
C THR A 100 9.29 -6.68 -10.57
N PRO A 101 8.14 -6.61 -11.23
CA PRO A 101 6.87 -6.95 -10.56
C PRO A 101 6.88 -8.32 -9.89
N ASP A 102 7.46 -9.31 -10.53
CA ASP A 102 7.56 -10.66 -9.95
C ASP A 102 8.51 -10.69 -8.75
N GLY A 103 9.62 -9.95 -8.80
CA GLY A 103 10.55 -9.86 -7.67
C GLY A 103 9.91 -9.23 -6.44
N ILE A 104 9.14 -8.16 -6.63
CA ILE A 104 8.44 -7.49 -5.55
C ILE A 104 7.33 -8.38 -4.97
N ARG A 105 6.58 -9.07 -5.82
CA ARG A 105 5.58 -10.05 -5.37
C ARG A 105 6.23 -11.18 -4.57
N GLY A 106 7.43 -11.60 -4.97
CA GLY A 106 8.20 -12.60 -4.25
C GLY A 106 8.55 -12.16 -2.84
N TYR A 107 8.91 -10.88 -2.66
CA TYR A 107 9.19 -10.33 -1.34
C TYR A 107 7.98 -10.46 -0.40
N PHE A 108 6.77 -10.23 -0.91
CA PHE A 108 5.55 -10.28 -0.14
C PHE A 108 4.80 -11.61 -0.23
N LYS A 109 5.43 -12.65 -0.76
CA LYS A 109 4.78 -13.94 -1.05
C LYS A 109 4.01 -14.53 0.14
N GLU A 110 4.55 -14.42 1.35
CA GLU A 110 3.95 -14.98 2.56
C GLU A 110 3.22 -13.95 3.42
N CYS A 111 2.99 -12.74 2.88
CA CYS A 111 2.40 -11.63 3.63
C CYS A 111 0.88 -11.48 3.41
N PHE A 112 0.32 -12.31 2.55
CA PHE A 112 -1.10 -12.22 2.21
C PHE A 112 -1.82 -13.54 2.39
#